data_ce8eb238e2f5a06359084e4f81546a4b
#
_entry.id   ce8eb238e2f5a06359084e4f81546a4b
#
_cell.length_a   1.000
_cell.length_b   1.000
_cell.length_c   1.000
_cell.angle_alpha   90.00
_cell.angle_beta   90.00
_cell.angle_gamma   90.00
#
_symmetry.space_group_name_H-M   'P 1'
#
loop_
_entity.id
_entity.type
_entity.pdbx_description
1 polymer ?
#
loop_
_entity_poly.entity_id
_entity_poly.type
_entity_poly.pdbx_seq_one_letter_code
_entity_poly.pdbx_strand_id
1 'polypeptide(L)'
;MFGFIRRIKFWLTYPRHLPHPASREFLQTREWKELRYRAFLKYGNRCVVCGRSAKEGAVLNMDHIKPRARFPHLALDIRNLQPACSDCNTGKGNWDSTDWR
;
A
#
# COMPACT_ATOMS: atom_id res chain seq x y z
N MET A 1 3.72 4.79 22.54
CA MET A 1 2.43 4.87 23.23
C MET A 1 1.30 5.21 22.28
N PHE A 2 1.40 6.27 21.49
CA PHE A 2 0.35 6.64 20.53
C PHE A 2 0.11 5.59 19.45
N GLY A 3 1.16 4.92 18.97
CA GLY A 3 1.03 3.86 17.98
C GLY A 3 0.23 2.65 18.46
N PHE A 4 0.37 2.29 19.73
CA PHE A 4 -0.36 1.19 20.35
C PHE A 4 -1.86 1.50 20.41
N ILE A 5 -2.22 2.72 20.80
CA ILE A 5 -3.63 3.15 20.88
C ILE A 5 -4.26 3.17 19.48
N ARG A 6 -3.53 3.66 18.45
CA ARG A 6 -3.99 3.64 17.06
C ARG A 6 -4.26 2.23 16.55
N ARG A 7 -3.39 1.27 16.91
CA ARG A 7 -3.56 -0.13 16.52
C ARG A 7 -4.79 -0.75 17.16
N ILE A 8 -5.03 -0.47 18.44
CA ILE A 8 -6.24 -0.94 19.13
C ILE A 8 -7.49 -0.37 18.48
N LYS A 9 -7.52 0.95 18.23
CA LYS A 9 -8.67 1.58 17.57
C LYS A 9 -8.92 1.01 16.19
N PHE A 10 -7.87 0.73 15.43
CA PHE A 10 -7.97 0.12 14.12
C PHE A 10 -8.71 -1.21 14.19
N TRP A 11 -8.30 -2.11 15.09
CA TRP A 11 -8.92 -3.43 15.19
C TRP A 11 -10.37 -3.36 15.70
N LEU A 12 -10.68 -2.40 16.56
CA LEU A 12 -12.04 -2.20 17.05
C LEU A 12 -13.00 -1.71 15.96
N THR A 13 -12.48 -0.99 14.96
CA THR A 13 -13.28 -0.40 13.89
C THR A 13 -13.10 -1.08 12.54
N TYR A 14 -12.18 -2.05 12.44
CA TYR A 14 -11.94 -2.75 11.20
C TYR A 14 -13.16 -3.60 10.83
N PRO A 15 -13.71 -3.45 9.61
CA PRO A 15 -14.91 -4.17 9.21
C PRO A 15 -14.72 -5.68 9.26
N ARG A 16 -15.65 -6.38 9.89
CA ARG A 16 -15.55 -7.85 10.07
C ARG A 16 -15.65 -8.62 8.76
N HIS A 17 -16.29 -8.04 7.74
CA HIS A 17 -16.42 -8.68 6.43
C HIS A 17 -15.14 -8.65 5.60
N LEU A 18 -14.17 -7.81 5.99
CA LEU A 18 -12.92 -7.71 5.26
C LEU A 18 -11.93 -8.76 5.74
N PRO A 19 -11.15 -9.36 4.81
CA PRO A 19 -10.04 -10.25 5.17
C PRO A 19 -8.98 -9.52 6.00
N HIS A 20 -8.15 -10.28 6.69
CA HIS A 20 -7.01 -9.69 7.41
C HIS A 20 -6.17 -8.85 6.47
N PRO A 21 -5.74 -7.63 6.88
CA PRO A 21 -5.00 -6.72 5.98
C PRO A 21 -3.69 -7.28 5.42
N ALA A 22 -3.09 -8.26 6.07
CA ALA A 22 -1.87 -8.90 5.58
C ALA A 22 -2.13 -10.05 4.61
N SER A 23 -3.38 -10.46 4.42
CA SER A 23 -3.72 -11.60 3.57
C SER A 23 -3.70 -11.23 2.09
N ARG A 24 -3.60 -12.26 1.22
CA ARG A 24 -3.73 -12.09 -0.23
C ARG A 24 -5.13 -11.65 -0.62
N GLU A 25 -6.13 -12.17 0.09
CA GLU A 25 -7.54 -11.90 -0.15
C GLU A 25 -7.86 -10.42 0.03
N PHE A 26 -7.12 -9.74 0.91
CA PHE A 26 -7.25 -8.30 1.11
C PHE A 26 -7.08 -7.52 -0.20
N LEU A 27 -6.14 -7.93 -1.06
CA LEU A 27 -5.87 -7.24 -2.33
C LEU A 27 -6.98 -7.44 -3.36
N GLN A 28 -7.94 -8.34 -3.11
CA GLN A 28 -9.09 -8.57 -3.97
C GLN A 28 -10.32 -7.80 -3.50
N THR A 29 -10.23 -7.13 -2.36
CA THR A 29 -11.38 -6.39 -1.82
C THR A 29 -11.65 -5.14 -2.63
N ARG A 30 -12.93 -4.75 -2.64
CA ARG A 30 -13.36 -3.49 -3.26
C ARG A 30 -12.71 -2.29 -2.58
N GLU A 31 -12.62 -2.33 -1.25
CA GLU A 31 -12.03 -1.27 -0.44
C GLU A 31 -10.58 -0.99 -0.83
N TRP A 32 -9.79 -2.04 -1.01
CA TRP A 32 -8.42 -1.89 -1.48
C TRP A 32 -8.35 -1.37 -2.91
N LYS A 33 -9.16 -1.91 -3.81
CA LYS A 33 -9.15 -1.50 -5.21
C LYS A 33 -9.53 -0.04 -5.39
N GLU A 34 -10.52 0.44 -4.64
CA GLU A 34 -10.92 1.85 -4.66
C GLU A 34 -9.82 2.74 -4.10
N LEU A 35 -9.21 2.36 -2.99
CA LEU A 35 -8.12 3.12 -2.40
C LEU A 35 -6.90 3.17 -3.34
N ARG A 36 -6.57 2.05 -3.95
CA ARG A 36 -5.48 1.97 -4.93
C ARG A 36 -5.71 2.93 -6.09
N TYR A 37 -6.91 2.97 -6.63
CA TYR A 37 -7.27 3.90 -7.70
C TYR A 37 -7.07 5.35 -7.25
N ARG A 38 -7.58 5.70 -6.08
CA ARG A 38 -7.41 7.05 -5.52
C ARG A 38 -5.95 7.40 -5.32
N ALA A 39 -5.14 6.45 -4.91
CA ALA A 39 -3.71 6.67 -4.71
C ALA A 39 -3.01 6.98 -6.04
N PHE A 40 -3.37 6.29 -7.13
CA PHE A 40 -2.84 6.63 -8.44
C PHE A 40 -3.25 8.02 -8.89
N LEU A 41 -4.48 8.45 -8.60
CA LEU A 41 -4.92 9.81 -8.91
C LEU A 41 -4.14 10.84 -8.08
N LYS A 42 -3.81 10.52 -6.84
CA LYS A 42 -3.12 11.44 -5.93
C LYS A 42 -1.62 11.51 -6.20
N TYR A 43 -0.97 10.37 -6.37
CA TYR A 43 0.49 10.28 -6.46
C TYR A 43 1.03 10.15 -7.88
N GLY A 44 0.14 9.97 -8.86
CA GLY A 44 0.53 9.80 -10.25
C GLY A 44 0.79 8.34 -10.63
N ASN A 45 1.06 8.12 -11.91
CA ASN A 45 1.23 6.79 -12.51
C ASN A 45 2.66 6.57 -13.00
N ARG A 46 3.62 7.02 -12.21
CA ARG A 46 5.05 6.78 -12.44
C ARG A 46 5.65 6.09 -11.23
N CYS A 47 6.62 5.22 -11.47
CA CYS A 47 7.38 4.63 -10.37
C CYS A 47 8.12 5.73 -9.61
N VAL A 48 7.92 5.81 -8.30
CA VAL A 48 8.60 6.83 -7.48
C VAL A 48 10.09 6.57 -7.34
N VAL A 49 10.55 5.33 -7.59
CA VAL A 49 11.95 4.95 -7.46
C VAL A 49 12.73 5.23 -8.75
N CYS A 50 12.27 4.69 -9.89
CA CYS A 50 12.99 4.80 -11.16
C CYS A 50 12.39 5.81 -12.14
N GLY A 51 11.19 6.32 -11.89
CA GLY A 51 10.53 7.32 -12.71
C GLY A 51 9.81 6.78 -13.95
N ARG A 52 9.90 5.48 -14.24
CA ARG A 52 9.24 4.93 -15.44
C ARG A 52 7.72 4.91 -15.30
N SER A 53 7.06 5.18 -16.42
CA SER A 53 5.60 5.13 -16.53
C SER A 53 5.16 3.87 -17.28
N ALA A 54 3.84 3.63 -17.26
CA ALA A 54 3.25 2.54 -18.04
C ALA A 54 3.52 2.72 -19.54
N LYS A 55 3.56 3.95 -20.05
CA LYS A 55 3.87 4.24 -21.46
C LYS A 55 5.29 3.79 -21.83
N GLU A 56 6.19 3.75 -20.85
CA GLU A 56 7.57 3.31 -21.02
C GLU A 56 7.74 1.82 -20.72
N GLY A 57 6.64 1.08 -20.61
CA GLY A 57 6.63 -0.37 -20.40
C GLY A 57 6.67 -0.82 -18.95
N ALA A 58 6.57 0.09 -17.99
CA ALA A 58 6.54 -0.29 -16.58
C ALA A 58 5.18 -0.87 -16.19
N VAL A 59 5.20 -1.94 -15.40
CA VAL A 59 4.00 -2.44 -14.74
C VAL A 59 3.94 -1.79 -13.37
N LEU A 60 2.95 -0.91 -13.17
CA LEU A 60 2.85 -0.13 -11.94
C LEU A 60 1.95 -0.80 -10.92
N ASN A 61 2.43 -0.85 -9.69
CA ASN A 61 1.71 -1.33 -8.52
C ASN A 61 1.63 -0.20 -7.50
N MET A 62 0.62 -0.26 -6.63
CA MET A 62 0.57 0.64 -5.49
C MET A 62 1.18 -0.07 -4.29
N ASP A 63 2.36 0.36 -3.91
CA ASP A 63 3.16 -0.24 -2.85
C ASP A 63 2.78 0.32 -1.48
N HIS A 64 2.72 -0.54 -0.47
CA HIS A 64 2.63 -0.11 0.92
C HIS A 64 4.04 0.26 1.41
N ILE A 65 4.24 1.52 1.78
CA ILE A 65 5.53 2.01 2.27
C ILE A 65 5.96 1.19 3.48
N LYS A 66 5.09 1.08 4.47
CA LYS A 66 5.25 0.17 5.61
C LYS A 66 4.48 -1.11 5.33
N PRO A 67 5.13 -2.27 5.34
CA PRO A 67 4.52 -3.52 4.88
C PRO A 67 3.27 -3.91 5.68
N ARG A 68 2.25 -4.41 4.99
CA ARG A 68 0.98 -4.86 5.60
C ARG A 68 1.18 -5.94 6.65
N ALA A 69 2.17 -6.80 6.46
CA ALA A 69 2.43 -7.90 7.41
C ALA A 69 2.78 -7.38 8.80
N ARG A 70 3.52 -6.27 8.88
CA ARG A 70 3.97 -5.69 10.15
C ARG A 70 3.15 -4.47 10.57
N PHE A 71 2.48 -3.82 9.62
CA PHE A 71 1.70 -2.61 9.86
C PHE A 71 0.30 -2.75 9.27
N PRO A 72 -0.48 -3.76 9.71
CA PRO A 72 -1.80 -4.01 9.13
C PRO A 72 -2.76 -2.84 9.29
N HIS A 73 -2.59 -2.04 10.33
CA HIS A 73 -3.41 -0.85 10.58
C HIS A 73 -3.18 0.28 9.57
N LEU A 74 -2.15 0.17 8.73
CA LEU A 74 -1.85 1.15 7.68
C LEU A 74 -2.18 0.64 6.28
N ALA A 75 -2.80 -0.53 6.17
CA ALA A 75 -3.09 -1.16 4.88
C ALA A 75 -4.10 -0.37 4.04
N LEU A 76 -5.03 0.35 4.68
CA LEU A 76 -6.02 1.20 4.02
C LEU A 76 -5.77 2.69 4.25
N ASP A 77 -4.55 3.05 4.60
CA ASP A 77 -4.16 4.46 4.76
C ASP A 77 -3.45 4.93 3.49
N ILE A 78 -4.08 5.85 2.75
CA ILE A 78 -3.52 6.39 1.51
C ILE A 78 -2.15 7.02 1.70
N ARG A 79 -1.87 7.56 2.90
CA ARG A 79 -0.58 8.15 3.23
C ARG A 79 0.55 7.12 3.30
N ASN A 80 0.20 5.83 3.38
CA ASN A 80 1.16 4.73 3.41
C ASN A 80 1.35 4.08 2.04
N LEU A 81 0.96 4.76 0.97
CA LEU A 81 0.98 4.21 -0.39
C LEU A 81 1.90 5.02 -1.29
N GLN A 82 2.60 4.34 -2.19
CA GLN A 82 3.40 4.97 -3.23
C GLN A 82 3.39 4.09 -4.48
N PRO A 83 3.33 4.71 -5.69
CA PRO A 83 3.41 3.92 -6.93
C PRO A 83 4.83 3.41 -7.16
N ALA A 84 4.96 2.14 -7.48
CA ALA A 84 6.24 1.52 -7.78
C ALA A 84 6.09 0.52 -8.93
N CYS A 85 7.06 0.46 -9.84
CA CYS A 85 7.03 -0.56 -10.87
C CYS A 85 7.36 -1.94 -10.28
N SER A 86 6.99 -3.00 -10.99
CA SER A 86 7.18 -4.37 -10.52
C SER A 86 8.64 -4.68 -10.19
N ASP A 87 9.58 -4.18 -11.00
CA ASP A 87 11.00 -4.39 -10.76
C ASP A 87 11.48 -3.74 -9.47
N CYS A 88 11.13 -2.45 -9.27
CA CYS A 88 11.51 -1.73 -8.05
C CYS A 88 10.81 -2.30 -6.83
N ASN A 89 9.54 -2.70 -6.96
CA ASN A 89 8.79 -3.27 -5.86
C ASN A 89 9.35 -4.63 -5.44
N THR A 90 9.76 -5.45 -6.40
CA THR A 90 10.42 -6.73 -6.12
C THR A 90 11.76 -6.51 -5.41
N GLY A 91 12.55 -5.54 -5.87
CA GLY A 91 13.81 -5.20 -5.24
C GLY A 91 13.65 -4.69 -3.81
N LYS A 92 12.59 -3.92 -3.55
CA LYS A 92 12.28 -3.41 -2.22
C LYS A 92 11.95 -4.54 -1.23
N GLY A 93 11.13 -5.52 -1.65
CA GLY A 93 10.67 -6.58 -0.77
C GLY A 93 9.81 -6.05 0.39
N ASN A 94 9.73 -6.83 1.48
CA ASN A 94 8.93 -6.50 2.66
C ASN A 94 9.75 -5.91 3.81
N TRP A 95 11.03 -5.67 3.61
CA TRP A 95 11.92 -5.18 4.66
C TRP A 95 12.19 -3.68 4.59
N ASP A 96 12.02 -3.09 3.43
CA ASP A 96 12.31 -1.68 3.19
C ASP A 96 11.04 -0.84 3.33
N SER A 97 11.08 0.16 4.20
CA SER A 97 9.97 1.10 4.44
C SER A 97 10.33 2.51 3.99
N THR A 98 11.20 2.64 3.00
CA THR A 98 11.60 3.95 2.49
C THR A 98 10.43 4.62 1.77
N ASP A 99 10.15 5.86 2.14
CA ASP A 99 9.20 6.73 1.45
C ASP A 99 9.94 7.48 0.34
N TRP A 100 9.62 7.14 -0.89
CA TRP A 100 10.25 7.72 -2.07
C TRP A 100 9.46 8.90 -2.66
N ARG A 101 8.33 9.22 -2.05
CA ARG A 101 7.47 10.32 -2.55
C ARG A 101 8.09 11.69 -2.38
#